data_df01433c3b9b0be311611ebc375ad027
#
_entry.id   df01433c3b9b0be311611ebc375ad027
#
_cell.length_a   1.000
_cell.length_b   1.000
_cell.length_c   1.000
_cell.angle_alpha   90.00
_cell.angle_beta   90.00
_cell.angle_gamma   90.00
#
_symmetry.space_group_name_H-M   'P 1'
#
loop_
_entity.id
_entity.type
_entity.pdbx_description
1 polymer ?
#
loop_
_entity_poly.entity_id
_entity_poly.type
_entity_poly.pdbx_seq_one_letter_code
_entity_poly.pdbx_strand_id
1 'polypeptide(L)'
;LKRCKLQPSRKTITRNLTPHIEFLPLLFLTVLSPFIEEIEFRGFGVRQLQRETGWPFWAVVWPSALLFGYGHVEHGQSLQEMAGLFFLTGAGGVTFAWLVYRWQNLWVAVALHICMNLWWELFSVAKTAIGGWFPFMLQNLTMLLAIFITLYRTRSKVATVASAV
;
A
#
# COMPACT_ATOMS: atom_id res chain seq x y z
N LEU A 1 -51.72 -16.32 5.46
CA LEU A 1 -50.74 -16.83 4.49
C LEU A 1 -49.83 -15.67 4.06
N LYS A 2 -48.69 -15.49 4.77
CA LYS A 2 -47.65 -14.50 4.41
C LYS A 2 -46.74 -15.11 3.35
N ARG A 3 -46.83 -14.59 2.10
CA ARG A 3 -45.83 -14.91 1.06
C ARG A 3 -44.51 -14.28 1.42
N CYS A 4 -43.56 -15.12 1.82
CA CYS A 4 -42.15 -14.75 1.95
C CYS A 4 -41.59 -14.54 0.54
N LYS A 5 -41.43 -13.27 0.10
CA LYS A 5 -40.67 -12.93 -1.12
C LYS A 5 -39.21 -13.14 -0.83
N LEU A 6 -38.66 -14.26 -1.29
CA LEU A 6 -37.22 -14.47 -1.37
C LEU A 6 -36.64 -13.42 -2.33
N GLN A 7 -35.99 -12.41 -1.79
CA GLN A 7 -35.18 -11.50 -2.58
C GLN A 7 -33.92 -12.28 -3.01
N PRO A 8 -33.63 -12.39 -4.32
CA PRO A 8 -32.42 -13.06 -4.76
C PRO A 8 -31.20 -12.32 -4.18
N SER A 9 -30.35 -13.06 -3.50
CA SER A 9 -29.09 -12.56 -2.95
C SER A 9 -28.27 -11.92 -4.08
N ARG A 10 -27.73 -10.73 -3.88
CA ARG A 10 -26.84 -10.03 -4.84
C ARG A 10 -25.69 -10.91 -5.35
N LYS A 11 -25.28 -11.91 -4.58
CA LYS A 11 -24.24 -12.88 -4.97
C LYS A 11 -24.63 -13.82 -6.10
N THR A 12 -25.92 -13.99 -6.40
CA THR A 12 -26.38 -14.87 -7.50
C THR A 12 -26.35 -14.18 -8.85
N ILE A 13 -26.37 -12.84 -8.87
CA ILE A 13 -26.36 -12.05 -10.11
C ILE A 13 -24.94 -11.91 -10.70
N THR A 14 -23.90 -11.97 -9.86
CA THR A 14 -22.50 -11.77 -10.31
C THR A 14 -21.84 -13.02 -10.89
N ARG A 15 -22.44 -14.21 -10.75
CA ARG A 15 -21.84 -15.47 -11.26
C ARG A 15 -21.88 -15.64 -12.78
N ASN A 16 -22.57 -14.79 -13.52
CA ASN A 16 -22.68 -14.86 -14.99
C ASN A 16 -21.93 -13.73 -15.71
N LEU A 17 -21.12 -12.94 -15.00
CA LEU A 17 -20.23 -11.99 -15.65
C LEU A 17 -19.05 -12.74 -16.25
N THR A 18 -18.78 -12.47 -17.52
CA THR A 18 -17.70 -13.09 -18.28
C THR A 18 -16.34 -12.93 -17.56
N PRO A 19 -15.43 -13.91 -17.61
CA PRO A 19 -14.11 -13.85 -16.95
C PRO A 19 -13.30 -12.57 -17.26
N HIS A 20 -13.59 -11.94 -18.40
CA HIS A 20 -12.95 -10.70 -18.84
C HIS A 20 -13.34 -9.46 -18.01
N ILE A 21 -14.52 -9.45 -17.41
CA ILE A 21 -14.98 -8.30 -16.61
C ILE A 21 -14.37 -8.33 -15.20
N GLU A 22 -14.05 -9.51 -14.67
CA GLU A 22 -13.38 -9.65 -13.37
C GLU A 22 -11.89 -9.32 -13.43
N PHE A 23 -11.25 -9.53 -14.57
CA PHE A 23 -9.82 -9.24 -14.77
C PHE A 23 -9.52 -7.72 -14.75
N LEU A 24 -10.34 -6.89 -15.35
CA LEU A 24 -10.12 -5.43 -15.39
C LEU A 24 -10.13 -4.76 -14.01
N PRO A 25 -11.12 -5.01 -13.13
CA PRO A 25 -11.08 -4.50 -11.77
C PRO A 25 -9.85 -4.99 -10.99
N LEU A 26 -9.48 -6.27 -11.12
CA LEU A 26 -8.30 -6.82 -10.48
C LEU A 26 -7.03 -6.09 -10.95
N LEU A 27 -6.84 -5.93 -12.25
CA LEU A 27 -5.70 -5.21 -12.83
C LEU A 27 -5.66 -3.74 -12.35
N PHE A 28 -6.83 -3.08 -12.28
CA PHE A 28 -6.92 -1.72 -11.78
C PHE A 28 -6.49 -1.63 -10.31
N LEU A 29 -7.07 -2.45 -9.44
CA LEU A 29 -6.82 -2.42 -8.00
C LEU A 29 -5.41 -2.86 -7.63
N THR A 30 -4.86 -3.85 -8.34
CA THR A 30 -3.54 -4.41 -7.99
C THR A 30 -2.37 -3.70 -8.66
N VAL A 31 -2.55 -3.08 -9.81
CA VAL A 31 -1.44 -2.50 -10.59
C VAL A 31 -1.62 -0.99 -10.79
N LEU A 32 -2.75 -0.58 -11.35
CA LEU A 32 -2.91 0.81 -11.78
C LEU A 32 -3.11 1.76 -10.60
N SER A 33 -3.94 1.39 -9.62
CA SER A 33 -4.16 2.20 -8.40
C SER A 33 -2.86 2.40 -7.62
N PRO A 34 -2.10 1.34 -7.24
CA PRO A 34 -0.80 1.51 -6.59
C PRO A 34 0.19 2.35 -7.39
N PHE A 35 0.22 2.20 -8.69
CA PHE A 35 1.10 2.98 -9.55
C PHE A 35 0.77 4.48 -9.48
N ILE A 36 -0.51 4.85 -9.59
CA ILE A 36 -0.96 6.24 -9.50
C ILE A 36 -0.68 6.80 -8.10
N GLU A 37 -0.99 6.04 -7.05
CA GLU A 37 -0.78 6.44 -5.67
C GLU A 37 0.71 6.69 -5.36
N GLU A 38 1.61 5.86 -5.86
CA GLU A 38 3.05 6.08 -5.64
C GLU A 38 3.56 7.34 -6.38
N ILE A 39 3.05 7.64 -7.58
CA ILE A 39 3.35 8.89 -8.26
C ILE A 39 2.85 10.08 -7.44
N GLU A 40 1.61 10.03 -6.98
CA GLU A 40 0.98 11.12 -6.24
C GLU A 40 1.67 11.35 -4.89
N PHE A 41 1.78 10.34 -4.06
CA PHE A 41 2.26 10.50 -2.68
C PHE A 41 3.79 10.55 -2.58
N ARG A 42 4.53 9.75 -3.35
CA ARG A 42 6.01 9.67 -3.25
C ARG A 42 6.68 10.52 -4.32
N GLY A 43 6.12 10.56 -5.53
CA GLY A 43 6.61 11.42 -6.60
C GLY A 43 6.37 12.90 -6.28
N PHE A 44 5.11 13.30 -6.17
CA PHE A 44 4.74 14.71 -5.89
C PHE A 44 4.77 15.03 -4.40
N GLY A 45 4.05 14.28 -3.57
CA GLY A 45 3.86 14.58 -2.16
C GLY A 45 5.13 14.56 -1.30
N VAL A 46 6.16 13.83 -1.69
CA VAL A 46 7.44 13.80 -0.98
C VAL A 46 8.56 14.38 -1.84
N ARG A 47 8.83 13.78 -2.99
CA ARG A 47 10.04 14.10 -3.78
C ARG A 47 10.00 15.48 -4.41
N GLN A 48 8.88 15.83 -5.05
CA GLN A 48 8.70 17.16 -5.63
C GLN A 48 8.64 18.22 -4.54
N LEU A 49 7.88 18.02 -3.47
CA LEU A 49 7.80 18.94 -2.36
C LEU A 49 9.18 19.20 -1.73
N GLN A 50 9.97 18.14 -1.51
CA GLN A 50 11.34 18.28 -0.99
C GLN A 50 12.22 19.11 -1.91
N ARG A 51 12.12 18.88 -3.22
CA ARG A 51 12.91 19.60 -4.22
C ARG A 51 12.57 21.09 -4.27
N GLU A 52 11.29 21.44 -4.23
CA GLU A 52 10.83 22.82 -4.37
C GLU A 52 11.02 23.65 -3.07
N THR A 53 10.89 22.99 -1.91
CA THR A 53 10.99 23.68 -0.60
C THR A 53 12.38 23.61 0.02
N GLY A 54 13.22 22.66 -0.38
CA GLY A 54 14.48 22.36 0.30
C GLY A 54 14.31 21.77 1.69
N TRP A 55 13.10 21.41 2.10
CA TRP A 55 12.85 20.87 3.43
C TRP A 55 13.52 19.50 3.63
N PRO A 56 13.92 19.17 4.86
CA PRO A 56 14.50 17.87 5.15
C PRO A 56 13.48 16.76 4.95
N PHE A 57 13.94 15.55 4.61
CA PHE A 57 13.08 14.39 4.32
C PHE A 57 11.96 14.19 5.35
N TRP A 58 12.30 14.26 6.64
CA TRP A 58 11.31 14.04 7.71
C TRP A 58 10.23 15.13 7.81
N ALA A 59 10.48 16.33 7.30
CA ALA A 59 9.47 17.37 7.26
C ALA A 59 8.45 17.15 6.12
N VAL A 60 8.91 16.66 4.96
CA VAL A 60 8.03 16.47 3.79
C VAL A 60 7.29 15.13 3.83
N VAL A 61 7.80 14.12 4.53
CA VAL A 61 7.18 12.78 4.55
C VAL A 61 5.85 12.77 5.32
N TRP A 62 5.75 13.54 6.42
CA TRP A 62 4.56 13.50 7.29
C TRP A 62 3.28 13.97 6.62
N PRO A 63 3.23 15.12 5.92
CA PRO A 63 2.00 15.53 5.23
C PRO A 63 1.51 14.46 4.25
N SER A 64 2.42 13.90 3.46
CA SER A 64 2.10 12.83 2.50
C SER A 64 1.59 11.55 3.18
N ALA A 65 2.27 11.12 4.25
CA ALA A 65 1.89 9.90 4.99
C ALA A 65 0.55 10.05 5.72
N LEU A 66 0.27 11.21 6.29
CA LEU A 66 -1.01 11.50 6.95
C LEU A 66 -2.17 11.51 5.95
N LEU A 67 -1.99 12.14 4.78
CA LEU A 67 -3.00 12.13 3.73
C LEU A 67 -3.22 10.73 3.17
N PHE A 68 -2.17 9.96 2.99
CA PHE A 68 -2.25 8.56 2.55
C PHE A 68 -3.01 7.69 3.56
N GLY A 69 -2.68 7.83 4.86
CA GLY A 69 -3.41 7.13 5.92
C GLY A 69 -4.87 7.54 5.99
N TYR A 70 -5.17 8.82 5.84
CA TYR A 70 -6.54 9.34 5.86
C TYR A 70 -7.39 8.80 4.69
N GLY A 71 -6.82 8.70 3.49
CA GLY A 71 -7.51 8.13 2.32
C GLY A 71 -7.97 6.67 2.49
N HIS A 72 -7.39 5.94 3.46
CA HIS A 72 -7.76 4.54 3.73
C HIS A 72 -8.78 4.37 4.86
N VAL A 73 -9.11 5.43 5.59
CA VAL A 73 -10.00 5.38 6.77
C VAL A 73 -11.41 4.92 6.41
N GLU A 74 -11.92 5.27 5.24
CA GLU A 74 -13.27 4.90 4.78
C GLU A 74 -13.49 3.38 4.60
N HIS A 75 -12.43 2.60 4.54
CA HIS A 75 -12.51 1.13 4.47
C HIS A 75 -12.81 0.48 5.83
N GLY A 76 -12.66 1.22 6.93
CA GLY A 76 -12.94 0.74 8.28
C GLY A 76 -14.44 0.73 8.58
N GLN A 77 -14.92 -0.34 9.21
CA GLN A 77 -16.32 -0.51 9.61
C GLN A 77 -16.61 -0.03 11.03
N SER A 78 -15.58 0.19 11.82
CA SER A 78 -15.65 0.71 13.19
C SER A 78 -14.59 1.78 13.42
N LEU A 79 -14.77 2.62 14.44
CA LEU A 79 -13.79 3.64 14.81
C LEU A 79 -12.40 3.03 15.09
N GLN A 80 -12.37 1.85 15.70
CA GLN A 80 -11.12 1.14 15.99
C GLN A 80 -10.43 0.65 14.72
N GLU A 81 -11.18 0.12 13.74
CA GLU A 81 -10.65 -0.27 12.43
C GLU A 81 -10.18 0.96 11.65
N MET A 82 -10.94 2.05 11.64
CA MET A 82 -10.56 3.31 11.00
C MET A 82 -9.23 3.85 11.55
N ALA A 83 -9.09 3.89 12.88
CA ALA A 83 -7.84 4.31 13.52
C ALA A 83 -6.68 3.34 13.19
N GLY A 84 -6.94 2.03 13.24
CA GLY A 84 -5.95 1.01 12.89
C GLY A 84 -5.45 1.16 11.44
N LEU A 85 -6.38 1.35 10.50
CA LEU A 85 -6.04 1.59 9.09
C LEU A 85 -5.23 2.87 8.90
N PHE A 86 -5.67 3.99 9.54
CA PHE A 86 -4.94 5.24 9.46
C PHE A 86 -3.48 5.10 9.88
N PHE A 87 -3.22 4.49 11.03
CA PHE A 87 -1.86 4.33 11.53
C PHE A 87 -1.05 3.31 10.72
N LEU A 88 -1.66 2.19 10.33
CA LEU A 88 -0.99 1.14 9.58
C LEU A 88 -0.60 1.62 8.18
N THR A 89 -1.54 2.23 7.44
CA THR A 89 -1.29 2.73 6.08
C THR A 89 -0.42 3.98 6.10
N GLY A 90 -0.59 4.86 7.09
CA GLY A 90 0.29 6.00 7.30
C GLY A 90 1.74 5.59 7.57
N ALA A 91 1.97 4.59 8.44
CA ALA A 91 3.30 4.03 8.68
C ALA A 91 3.88 3.36 7.42
N GLY A 92 3.05 2.63 6.65
CA GLY A 92 3.39 2.12 5.33
C GLY A 92 3.81 3.26 4.38
N GLY A 93 3.07 4.36 4.42
CA GLY A 93 3.37 5.58 3.66
C GLY A 93 4.76 6.16 3.94
N VAL A 94 5.12 6.27 5.22
CA VAL A 94 6.47 6.69 5.65
C VAL A 94 7.53 5.71 5.15
N THR A 95 7.26 4.40 5.28
CA THR A 95 8.21 3.35 4.87
C THR A 95 8.46 3.37 3.37
N PHE A 96 7.42 3.49 2.55
CA PHE A 96 7.55 3.60 1.10
C PHE A 96 8.34 4.87 0.69
N ALA A 97 8.03 6.01 1.31
CA ALA A 97 8.77 7.23 1.07
C ALA A 97 10.26 7.07 1.44
N TRP A 98 10.56 6.41 2.57
CA TRP A 98 11.93 6.11 2.98
C TRP A 98 12.64 5.17 2.00
N LEU A 99 11.97 4.14 1.49
CA LEU A 99 12.52 3.25 0.46
C LEU A 99 12.86 4.03 -0.82
N VAL A 100 11.94 4.87 -1.31
CA VAL A 100 12.18 5.74 -2.47
C VAL A 100 13.38 6.67 -2.23
N TYR A 101 13.46 7.27 -1.05
CA TYR A 101 14.57 8.13 -0.66
C TYR A 101 15.91 7.38 -0.62
N ARG A 102 15.94 6.16 -0.10
CA ARG A 102 17.17 5.37 -0.01
C ARG A 102 17.66 4.81 -1.34
N TRP A 103 16.73 4.40 -2.19
CA TRP A 103 17.04 3.84 -3.51
C TRP A 103 17.11 4.88 -4.61
N GLN A 104 16.64 6.10 -4.37
CA GLN A 104 16.47 7.17 -5.38
C GLN A 104 15.65 6.69 -6.59
N ASN A 105 14.72 5.77 -6.36
CA ASN A 105 13.96 5.09 -7.39
C ASN A 105 12.52 4.85 -6.93
N LEU A 106 11.55 5.42 -7.66
CA LEU A 106 10.12 5.28 -7.38
C LEU A 106 9.61 3.86 -7.63
N TRP A 107 10.19 3.15 -8.59
CA TRP A 107 9.77 1.80 -8.96
C TRP A 107 9.89 0.78 -7.83
N VAL A 108 10.75 1.02 -6.86
CA VAL A 108 10.87 0.16 -5.67
C VAL A 108 9.56 0.18 -4.86
N ALA A 109 9.00 1.37 -4.64
CA ALA A 109 7.73 1.50 -3.93
C ALA A 109 6.56 0.98 -4.79
N VAL A 110 6.52 1.31 -6.07
CA VAL A 110 5.49 0.82 -7.02
C VAL A 110 5.44 -0.72 -7.03
N ALA A 111 6.57 -1.38 -7.23
CA ALA A 111 6.63 -2.84 -7.26
C ALA A 111 6.20 -3.47 -5.93
N LEU A 112 6.65 -2.90 -4.81
CA LEU A 112 6.30 -3.38 -3.49
C LEU A 112 4.79 -3.20 -3.20
N HIS A 113 4.22 -2.05 -3.55
CA HIS A 113 2.81 -1.76 -3.37
C HIS A 113 1.93 -2.68 -4.23
N ILE A 114 2.29 -2.90 -5.50
CA ILE A 114 1.63 -3.89 -6.36
C ILE A 114 1.64 -5.28 -5.72
N CYS A 115 2.79 -5.74 -5.21
CA CYS A 115 2.87 -7.03 -4.52
C CYS A 115 1.95 -7.08 -3.30
N MET A 116 1.88 -6.01 -2.50
CA MET A 116 1.04 -5.97 -1.30
C MET A 116 -0.46 -6.00 -1.65
N ASN A 117 -0.90 -5.26 -2.67
CA ASN A 117 -2.27 -5.31 -3.15
C ASN A 117 -2.60 -6.68 -3.76
N LEU A 118 -1.66 -7.29 -4.47
CA LEU A 118 -1.83 -8.64 -5.00
C LEU A 118 -2.03 -9.66 -3.86
N TRP A 119 -1.26 -9.58 -2.77
CA TRP A 119 -1.49 -10.44 -1.59
C TRP A 119 -2.88 -10.22 -0.99
N TRP A 120 -3.32 -8.97 -0.94
CA TRP A 120 -4.67 -8.64 -0.47
C TRP A 120 -5.74 -9.28 -1.35
N GLU A 121 -5.71 -9.05 -2.65
CA GLU A 121 -6.74 -9.52 -3.59
C GLU A 121 -6.79 -11.06 -3.68
N LEU A 122 -5.64 -11.74 -3.66
CA LEU A 122 -5.57 -13.19 -3.78
C LEU A 122 -5.95 -13.92 -2.50
N PHE A 123 -5.64 -13.36 -1.32
CA PHE A 123 -5.74 -14.08 -0.05
C PHE A 123 -6.67 -13.43 0.98
N SER A 124 -7.40 -12.37 0.62
CA SER A 124 -8.37 -11.74 1.50
C SER A 124 -9.60 -12.64 1.67
N VAL A 125 -9.68 -13.32 2.79
CA VAL A 125 -10.76 -14.28 3.11
C VAL A 125 -11.72 -13.77 4.19
N ALA A 126 -11.33 -12.72 4.93
CA ALA A 126 -12.14 -12.12 5.97
C ALA A 126 -12.86 -10.87 5.46
N LYS A 127 -14.02 -10.59 6.05
CA LYS A 127 -14.80 -9.36 5.76
C LYS A 127 -14.34 -8.15 6.60
N THR A 128 -13.12 -8.19 7.11
CA THR A 128 -12.52 -7.10 7.88
C THR A 128 -11.65 -6.23 6.96
N ALA A 129 -11.42 -4.99 7.34
CA ALA A 129 -10.57 -4.07 6.60
C ALA A 129 -9.11 -4.54 6.46
N ILE A 130 -8.68 -5.53 7.27
CA ILE A 130 -7.35 -6.13 7.24
C ILE A 130 -7.31 -7.41 6.37
N GLY A 131 -8.48 -7.89 5.87
CA GLY A 131 -8.58 -9.06 4.98
C GLY A 131 -8.33 -10.42 5.64
N GLY A 132 -7.88 -10.44 6.89
CA GLY A 132 -7.52 -11.62 7.68
C GLY A 132 -6.03 -11.66 8.02
N TRP A 133 -5.67 -12.62 8.90
CA TRP A 133 -4.29 -12.70 9.40
C TRP A 133 -3.25 -13.07 8.33
N PHE A 134 -3.63 -13.90 7.36
CA PHE A 134 -2.69 -14.43 6.36
C PHE A 134 -2.20 -13.35 5.37
N PRO A 135 -3.07 -12.60 4.66
CA PRO A 135 -2.62 -11.48 3.82
C PRO A 135 -1.90 -10.41 4.64
N PHE A 136 -2.35 -10.13 5.87
CA PHE A 136 -1.68 -9.21 6.77
C PHE A 136 -0.23 -9.64 7.07
N MET A 137 0.00 -10.92 7.37
CA MET A 137 1.35 -11.45 7.60
C MET A 137 2.21 -11.38 6.34
N LEU A 138 1.67 -11.71 5.17
CA LEU A 138 2.41 -11.62 3.90
C LEU A 138 2.82 -10.19 3.58
N GLN A 139 1.92 -9.22 3.74
CA GLN A 139 2.21 -7.80 3.54
C GLN A 139 3.32 -7.31 4.48
N ASN A 140 3.22 -7.62 5.78
CA ASN A 140 4.24 -7.22 6.75
C ASN A 140 5.59 -7.90 6.49
N LEU A 141 5.61 -9.19 6.14
CA LEU A 141 6.83 -9.92 5.80
C LEU A 141 7.51 -9.30 4.56
N THR A 142 6.72 -8.98 3.53
CA THR A 142 7.22 -8.33 2.31
C THR A 142 7.85 -6.96 2.64
N MET A 143 7.19 -6.18 3.50
CA MET A 143 7.70 -4.88 3.96
C MET A 143 9.00 -5.02 4.77
N LEU A 144 9.03 -5.94 5.73
CA LEU A 144 10.22 -6.20 6.55
C LEU A 144 11.40 -6.67 5.70
N LEU A 145 11.16 -7.52 4.71
CA LEU A 145 12.19 -7.97 3.78
C LEU A 145 12.75 -6.81 2.95
N ALA A 146 11.88 -5.93 2.46
CA ALA A 146 12.30 -4.74 1.71
C ALA A 146 13.16 -3.79 2.58
N ILE A 147 12.78 -3.59 3.84
CA ILE A 147 13.56 -2.80 4.80
C ILE A 147 14.92 -3.47 5.05
N PHE A 148 14.93 -4.78 5.32
CA PHE A 148 16.16 -5.53 5.57
C PHE A 148 17.14 -5.45 4.40
N ILE A 149 16.66 -5.71 3.17
CA ILE A 149 17.49 -5.63 1.95
C ILE A 149 18.05 -4.21 1.78
N THR A 150 17.23 -3.19 2.04
CA THR A 150 17.65 -1.79 1.93
C THR A 150 18.75 -1.46 2.93
N LEU A 151 18.58 -1.84 4.19
CA LEU A 151 19.58 -1.63 5.25
C LEU A 151 20.87 -2.40 4.95
N TYR A 152 20.77 -3.64 4.51
CA TYR A 152 21.92 -4.46 4.16
C TYR A 152 22.75 -3.83 3.04
N ARG A 153 22.12 -3.45 1.93
CA ARG A 153 22.79 -2.83 0.78
C ARG A 153 23.40 -1.47 1.09
N THR A 154 22.78 -0.68 1.96
CA THR A 154 23.30 0.64 2.29
C THR A 154 24.47 0.57 3.27
N ARG A 155 24.53 -0.45 4.14
CA ARG A 155 25.71 -0.70 4.98
C ARG A 155 26.94 -1.05 4.16
N SER A 156 26.81 -1.87 3.13
CA SER A 156 27.95 -2.28 2.29
C SER A 156 28.57 -1.09 1.53
N LYS A 157 27.75 -0.14 1.05
CA LYS A 157 28.26 1.07 0.39
C LYS A 157 29.06 1.97 1.33
N VAL A 158 28.63 2.13 2.58
CA VAL A 158 29.36 2.93 3.58
C VAL A 158 30.69 2.26 3.93
N ALA A 159 30.72 0.94 4.09
CA ALA A 159 31.95 0.19 4.38
C ALA A 159 32.98 0.29 3.23
N THR A 160 32.53 0.23 1.96
CA THR A 160 33.42 0.36 0.80
C THR A 160 34.01 1.76 0.68
N VAL A 161 33.26 2.82 0.99
CA VAL A 161 33.78 4.18 0.99
C VAL A 161 34.76 4.39 2.12
N ALA A 162 34.51 3.84 3.31
CA ALA A 162 35.42 3.95 4.50
C ALA A 162 36.71 3.16 4.30
N SER A 163 36.76 2.13 3.47
CA SER A 163 37.98 1.35 3.16
C SER A 163 38.80 1.94 2.01
N ALA A 164 38.29 2.94 1.31
CA ALA A 164 38.95 3.61 0.18
C ALA A 164 39.60 4.95 0.57
N VAL A 165 39.45 5.38 1.82
CA VAL A 165 40.11 6.55 2.45
C VAL A 165 41.18 6.10 3.39
#